data_71cf57060289b84df125e4cd9ca1efba
#
_entry.id   71cf57060289b84df125e4cd9ca1efba
#
_cell.length_a   1.000
_cell.length_b   1.000
_cell.length_c   1.000
_cell.angle_alpha   90.00
_cell.angle_beta   90.00
_cell.angle_gamma   90.00
#
_symmetry.space_group_name_H-M   'P 1'
#
loop_
_entity.id
_entity.type
_entity.pdbx_description
1 polymer ?
#
loop_
_entity_poly.entity_id
_entity_poly.type
_entity_poly.pdbx_seq_one_letter_code
_entity_poly.pdbx_strand_id
1 'polypeptide(L)'
;MLKNKFLSFILFFVITFSASFIGGLVSINLKEPWYSQLIKSNYNPPDWIFAPIWTTLYVMMTLAIWFYWHSKNRDMNTVYIYFIHIVFNTTWSIVFFGLHQIFFALVILIILILLIIILIIRFKRVNFVSYYLMIPYLLWCCYALFLNFNLFILN
;
A
#
# COMPACT_ATOMS: atom_id res chain seq x y z
N MET A 1 4.69 -7.46 -25.91
CA MET A 1 4.66 -6.15 -25.25
C MET A 1 5.42 -6.11 -23.92
N LEU A 2 5.14 -7.00 -22.97
CA LEU A 2 5.78 -7.00 -21.65
C LEU A 2 7.26 -7.47 -21.56
N LYS A 3 7.88 -7.85 -22.70
CA LYS A 3 9.34 -8.13 -22.77
C LYS A 3 10.17 -6.84 -22.81
N ASN A 4 9.61 -5.74 -23.28
CA ASN A 4 10.27 -4.44 -23.29
C ASN A 4 10.32 -3.90 -21.85
N LYS A 5 11.53 -3.62 -21.35
CA LYS A 5 11.75 -3.17 -19.97
C LYS A 5 11.07 -1.84 -19.68
N PHE A 6 11.13 -0.90 -20.61
CA PHE A 6 10.53 0.42 -20.45
C PHE A 6 9.00 0.34 -20.42
N LEU A 7 8.39 -0.38 -21.37
CA LEU A 7 6.91 -0.52 -21.41
C LEU A 7 6.36 -1.26 -20.18
N SER A 8 7.06 -2.29 -19.70
CA SER A 8 6.65 -2.99 -18.49
C SER A 8 6.80 -2.11 -17.25
N PHE A 9 7.83 -1.27 -17.17
CA PHE A 9 7.98 -0.30 -16.07
C PHE A 9 6.80 0.68 -16.06
N ILE A 10 6.48 1.29 -17.21
CA ILE A 10 5.35 2.22 -17.32
C ILE A 10 4.04 1.54 -16.90
N LEU A 11 3.80 0.30 -17.33
CA LEU A 11 2.59 -0.45 -16.95
C LEU A 11 2.48 -0.62 -15.42
N PHE A 12 3.54 -1.14 -14.77
CA PHE A 12 3.53 -1.32 -13.33
C PHE A 12 3.48 0.01 -12.57
N PHE A 13 4.13 1.04 -13.08
CA PHE A 13 4.05 2.39 -12.53
C PHE A 13 2.60 2.90 -12.55
N VAL A 14 1.92 2.85 -13.70
CA VAL A 14 0.54 3.31 -13.83
C VAL A 14 -0.39 2.53 -12.91
N ILE A 15 -0.27 1.20 -12.86
CA ILE A 15 -1.10 0.37 -11.98
C ILE A 15 -0.86 0.67 -10.50
N THR A 16 0.41 0.76 -10.09
CA THR A 16 0.75 1.01 -8.68
C THR A 16 0.35 2.43 -8.26
N PHE A 17 0.64 3.42 -9.09
CA PHE A 17 0.29 4.81 -8.79
C PHE A 17 -1.20 5.14 -8.97
N SER A 18 -1.99 4.29 -9.64
CA SER A 18 -3.45 4.45 -9.64
C SER A 18 -4.02 4.35 -8.22
N ALA A 19 -3.48 3.46 -7.37
CA ALA A 19 -3.85 3.39 -5.96
C ALA A 19 -3.51 4.68 -5.20
N SER A 20 -2.32 5.23 -5.43
CA SER A 20 -1.90 6.52 -4.86
C SER A 20 -2.83 7.66 -5.30
N PHE A 21 -3.15 7.70 -6.58
CA PHE A 21 -4.01 8.74 -7.15
C PHE A 21 -5.43 8.68 -6.59
N ILE A 22 -6.06 7.49 -6.61
CA ILE A 22 -7.42 7.29 -6.10
C ILE A 22 -7.44 7.56 -4.58
N GLY A 23 -6.52 6.95 -3.82
CA GLY A 23 -6.43 7.16 -2.37
C GLY A 23 -6.16 8.61 -1.98
N GLY A 24 -5.31 9.31 -2.75
CA GLY A 24 -5.03 10.73 -2.59
C GLY A 24 -6.26 11.60 -2.85
N LEU A 25 -7.00 11.36 -3.94
CA LEU A 25 -8.24 12.07 -4.24
C LEU A 25 -9.30 11.88 -3.13
N VAL A 26 -9.48 10.66 -2.67
CA VAL A 26 -10.42 10.36 -1.56
C VAL A 26 -9.99 11.09 -0.29
N SER A 27 -8.70 11.03 0.06
CA SER A 27 -8.17 11.70 1.26
C SER A 27 -8.32 13.22 1.18
N ILE A 28 -8.02 13.84 0.04
CA ILE A 28 -8.10 15.31 -0.12
C ILE A 28 -9.55 15.80 -0.03
N ASN A 29 -10.51 15.07 -0.64
CA ASN A 29 -11.88 15.56 -0.76
C ASN A 29 -12.81 15.11 0.37
N LEU A 30 -12.53 14.00 1.04
CA LEU A 30 -13.48 13.36 1.96
C LEU A 30 -12.94 13.18 3.39
N LYS A 31 -11.67 13.47 3.64
CA LYS A 31 -11.06 13.35 4.97
C LYS A 31 -11.63 14.34 5.97
N GLU A 32 -11.76 15.60 5.58
CA GLU A 32 -12.20 16.68 6.46
C GLU A 32 -13.69 17.01 6.30
N PRO A 33 -14.42 17.42 7.34
CA PRO A 33 -13.93 17.69 8.72
C PRO A 33 -13.86 16.46 9.63
N TRP A 34 -14.26 15.27 9.16
CA TRP A 34 -14.38 14.08 9.99
C TRP A 34 -13.07 13.69 10.69
N TYR A 35 -11.96 13.63 9.96
CA TYR A 35 -10.68 13.18 10.49
C TYR A 35 -10.09 14.12 11.55
N SER A 36 -10.33 15.43 11.42
CA SER A 36 -9.88 16.42 12.40
C SER A 36 -10.63 16.35 13.72
N GLN A 37 -11.88 15.83 13.70
CA GLN A 37 -12.72 15.65 14.90
C GLN A 37 -12.39 14.37 15.67
N LEU A 38 -11.64 13.42 15.09
CA LEU A 38 -11.27 12.19 15.78
C LEU A 38 -10.30 12.45 16.92
N ILE A 39 -10.49 11.74 18.03
CA ILE A 39 -9.52 11.68 19.13
C ILE A 39 -8.30 10.87 18.65
N LYS A 40 -7.16 11.52 18.57
CA LYS A 40 -5.92 10.91 18.08
C LYS A 40 -4.97 10.63 19.23
N SER A 41 -4.24 9.52 19.15
CA SER A 41 -3.18 9.21 20.10
C SER A 41 -1.98 10.13 19.89
N ASN A 42 -1.14 10.29 20.94
CA ASN A 42 0.12 11.06 20.86
C ASN A 42 1.14 10.47 19.86
N TYR A 43 0.90 9.26 19.39
CA TYR A 43 1.74 8.59 18.38
C TYR A 43 1.36 8.96 16.94
N ASN A 44 0.28 9.75 16.74
CA ASN A 44 -0.13 10.13 15.39
C ASN A 44 0.83 11.18 14.82
N PRO A 45 1.51 10.89 13.70
CA PRO A 45 2.47 11.83 13.13
C PRO A 45 1.74 13.03 12.52
N PRO A 46 2.44 14.17 12.30
CA PRO A 46 1.89 15.29 11.55
C PRO A 46 1.45 14.87 10.14
N ASP A 47 0.32 15.40 9.68
CA ASP A 47 -0.33 15.00 8.43
C ASP A 47 0.58 15.11 7.18
N TRP A 48 1.49 16.08 7.16
CA TRP A 48 2.40 16.27 6.02
C TRP A 48 3.37 15.10 5.79
N ILE A 49 3.62 14.28 6.82
CA ILE A 49 4.55 13.13 6.73
C ILE A 49 3.98 12.02 5.83
N PHE A 50 2.65 11.87 5.78
CA PHE A 50 2.02 10.77 5.04
C PHE A 50 2.30 10.84 3.53
N ALA A 51 2.21 12.02 2.91
CA ALA A 51 2.36 12.15 1.46
C ALA A 51 3.77 11.75 0.95
N PRO A 52 4.90 12.25 1.49
CA PRO A 52 6.22 11.84 1.03
C PRO A 52 6.51 10.34 1.32
N ILE A 53 6.07 9.80 2.46
CA ILE A 53 6.28 8.38 2.76
C ILE A 53 5.52 7.52 1.76
N TRP A 54 4.23 7.75 1.55
CA TRP A 54 3.45 6.96 0.60
C TRP A 54 3.99 7.06 -0.82
N THR A 55 4.40 8.26 -1.27
CA THR A 55 5.03 8.43 -2.60
C THR A 55 6.28 7.57 -2.73
N THR A 56 7.16 7.59 -1.72
CA THR A 56 8.36 6.74 -1.70
C THR A 56 8.02 5.26 -1.75
N LEU A 57 7.04 4.82 -0.97
CA LEU A 57 6.60 3.42 -0.93
C LEU A 57 6.02 2.98 -2.28
N TYR A 58 5.22 3.81 -2.96
CA TYR A 58 4.69 3.48 -4.29
C TYR A 58 5.81 3.35 -5.34
N VAL A 59 6.85 4.18 -5.27
CA VAL A 59 8.05 4.00 -6.11
C VAL A 59 8.73 2.66 -5.82
N MET A 60 8.94 2.34 -4.54
CA MET A 60 9.58 1.09 -4.13
C MET A 60 8.77 -0.15 -4.55
N MET A 61 7.43 -0.12 -4.38
CA MET A 61 6.54 -1.18 -4.84
C MET A 61 6.59 -1.37 -6.36
N THR A 62 6.59 -0.27 -7.12
CA THR A 62 6.72 -0.31 -8.59
C THR A 62 8.02 -0.99 -9.01
N LEU A 63 9.14 -0.59 -8.41
CA LEU A 63 10.44 -1.20 -8.67
C LEU A 63 10.47 -2.68 -8.25
N ALA A 64 9.86 -3.02 -7.10
CA ALA A 64 9.82 -4.40 -6.61
C ALA A 64 9.15 -5.34 -7.61
N ILE A 65 7.94 -5.00 -8.07
CA ILE A 65 7.25 -5.85 -9.04
C ILE A 65 7.92 -5.84 -10.41
N TRP A 66 8.53 -4.72 -10.81
CA TRP A 66 9.25 -4.64 -12.08
C TRP A 66 10.52 -5.52 -12.10
N PHE A 67 11.33 -5.51 -11.03
CA PHE A 67 12.48 -6.41 -10.90
C PHE A 67 12.05 -7.88 -10.85
N TYR A 68 10.98 -8.18 -10.09
CA TYR A 68 10.41 -9.51 -10.06
C TYR A 68 9.95 -9.99 -11.44
N TRP A 69 9.26 -9.12 -12.18
CA TRP A 69 8.77 -9.41 -13.54
C TRP A 69 9.89 -9.81 -14.50
N HIS A 70 11.06 -9.19 -14.40
CA HIS A 70 12.21 -9.47 -15.25
C HIS A 70 13.10 -10.62 -14.75
N SER A 71 12.75 -11.26 -13.66
CA SER A 71 13.46 -12.44 -13.16
C SER A 71 13.07 -13.70 -13.93
N LYS A 72 14.05 -14.62 -14.14
CA LYS A 72 13.84 -15.85 -14.92
C LYS A 72 12.76 -16.76 -14.33
N ASN A 73 12.72 -16.88 -13.00
CA ASN A 73 11.84 -17.81 -12.27
C ASN A 73 10.57 -17.12 -11.72
N ARG A 74 10.10 -16.05 -12.37
CA ARG A 74 8.87 -15.40 -11.97
C ARG A 74 7.67 -16.34 -12.09
N ASP A 75 6.77 -16.23 -11.14
CA ASP A 75 5.49 -16.92 -11.12
C ASP A 75 4.34 -15.93 -11.35
N MET A 76 3.41 -16.24 -12.26
CA MET A 76 2.29 -15.38 -12.59
C MET A 76 1.31 -15.22 -11.42
N ASN A 77 1.15 -16.26 -10.59
CA ASN A 77 0.29 -16.15 -9.40
C ASN A 77 0.78 -15.06 -8.45
N THR A 78 2.09 -14.87 -8.34
CA THR A 78 2.68 -13.77 -7.56
C THR A 78 2.33 -12.40 -8.14
N VAL A 79 2.30 -12.28 -9.46
CA VAL A 79 1.89 -11.01 -10.12
C VAL A 79 0.39 -10.73 -9.87
N TYR A 80 -0.46 -11.76 -9.91
CA TYR A 80 -1.88 -11.60 -9.56
C TYR A 80 -2.07 -11.20 -8.09
N ILE A 81 -1.32 -11.80 -7.16
CA ILE A 81 -1.36 -11.40 -5.74
C ILE A 81 -0.93 -9.94 -5.59
N TYR A 82 0.07 -9.48 -6.37
CA TYR A 82 0.46 -8.07 -6.37
C TYR A 82 -0.69 -7.15 -6.81
N PHE A 83 -1.44 -7.50 -7.85
CA PHE A 83 -2.60 -6.69 -8.27
C PHE A 83 -3.71 -6.70 -7.22
N ILE A 84 -3.99 -7.85 -6.62
CA ILE A 84 -4.96 -7.96 -5.52
C ILE A 84 -4.55 -7.06 -4.36
N HIS A 85 -3.27 -7.07 -3.97
CA HIS A 85 -2.78 -6.21 -2.88
C HIS A 85 -2.92 -4.72 -3.19
N ILE A 86 -2.72 -4.29 -4.45
CA ILE A 86 -2.96 -2.89 -4.89
C ILE A 86 -4.44 -2.52 -4.73
N VAL A 87 -5.36 -3.43 -5.07
CA VAL A 87 -6.80 -3.23 -4.84
C VAL A 87 -7.10 -3.03 -3.35
N PHE A 88 -6.58 -3.88 -2.47
CA PHE A 88 -6.77 -3.75 -1.03
C PHE A 88 -6.15 -2.46 -0.47
N ASN A 89 -4.98 -2.04 -0.97
CA ASN A 89 -4.36 -0.78 -0.60
C ASN A 89 -5.27 0.42 -0.94
N THR A 90 -5.84 0.44 -2.15
CA THR A 90 -6.79 1.48 -2.59
C THR A 90 -8.08 1.45 -1.75
N THR A 91 -8.62 0.25 -1.52
CA THR A 91 -9.86 0.04 -0.78
C THR A 91 -9.74 0.55 0.66
N TRP A 92 -8.58 0.38 1.30
CA TRP A 92 -8.34 0.93 2.63
C TRP A 92 -8.58 2.45 2.67
N SER A 93 -8.00 3.20 1.74
CA SER A 93 -8.19 4.66 1.69
C SER A 93 -9.65 5.06 1.47
N ILE A 94 -10.36 4.33 0.59
CA ILE A 94 -11.78 4.58 0.31
C ILE A 94 -12.62 4.32 1.56
N VAL A 95 -12.39 3.20 2.23
CA VAL A 95 -13.17 2.83 3.43
C VAL A 95 -12.86 3.72 4.62
N PHE A 96 -11.58 4.07 4.81
CA PHE A 96 -11.17 4.90 5.93
C PHE A 96 -11.58 6.37 5.74
N PHE A 97 -11.12 7.03 4.67
CA PHE A 97 -11.36 8.45 4.44
C PHE A 97 -12.67 8.75 3.72
N GLY A 98 -13.13 7.84 2.85
CA GLY A 98 -14.33 8.04 2.05
C GLY A 98 -15.62 7.63 2.77
N LEU A 99 -15.60 6.46 3.40
CA LEU A 99 -16.76 5.91 4.09
C LEU A 99 -16.72 6.15 5.61
N HIS A 100 -15.61 6.68 6.15
CA HIS A 100 -15.41 6.97 7.58
C HIS A 100 -15.58 5.73 8.48
N GLN A 101 -15.23 4.54 7.96
CA GLN A 101 -15.44 3.26 8.62
C GLN A 101 -14.14 2.74 9.24
N ILE A 102 -13.80 3.17 10.46
CA ILE A 102 -12.55 2.85 11.15
C ILE A 102 -12.36 1.33 11.30
N PHE A 103 -13.41 0.60 11.75
CA PHE A 103 -13.33 -0.85 11.96
C PHE A 103 -13.11 -1.63 10.67
N PHE A 104 -13.87 -1.34 9.62
CA PHE A 104 -13.69 -2.05 8.35
C PHE A 104 -12.34 -1.72 7.69
N ALA A 105 -11.85 -0.49 7.84
CA ALA A 105 -10.51 -0.12 7.40
C ALA A 105 -9.43 -0.92 8.15
N LEU A 106 -9.60 -1.16 9.47
CA LEU A 106 -8.71 -2.00 10.26
C LEU A 106 -8.65 -3.44 9.71
N VAL A 107 -9.80 -4.04 9.40
CA VAL A 107 -9.87 -5.39 8.82
C VAL A 107 -9.18 -5.45 7.46
N ILE A 108 -9.42 -4.45 6.59
CA ILE A 108 -8.78 -4.35 5.27
C ILE A 108 -7.25 -4.25 5.42
N LEU A 109 -6.78 -3.49 6.39
CA LEU A 109 -5.34 -3.30 6.61
C LEU A 109 -4.67 -4.58 7.12
N ILE A 110 -5.35 -5.39 7.93
CA ILE A 110 -4.86 -6.71 8.34
C ILE A 110 -4.72 -7.62 7.11
N ILE A 111 -5.72 -7.68 6.24
CA ILE A 111 -5.68 -8.47 5.00
C ILE A 111 -4.54 -7.97 4.10
N LEU A 112 -4.38 -6.65 3.97
CA LEU A 112 -3.31 -6.03 3.20
C LEU A 112 -1.92 -6.45 3.71
N ILE A 113 -1.69 -6.43 5.02
CA ILE A 113 -0.43 -6.87 5.63
C ILE A 113 -0.16 -8.35 5.33
N LEU A 114 -1.16 -9.22 5.41
CA LEU A 114 -1.01 -10.64 5.05
C LEU A 114 -0.60 -10.80 3.58
N LEU A 115 -1.21 -10.06 2.67
CA LEU A 115 -0.84 -10.06 1.25
C LEU A 115 0.59 -9.58 1.03
N ILE A 116 1.03 -8.53 1.74
CA ILE A 116 2.41 -8.03 1.67
C ILE A 116 3.40 -9.09 2.16
N ILE A 117 3.10 -9.77 3.26
CA ILE A 117 3.95 -10.86 3.80
C ILE A 117 4.07 -11.99 2.77
N ILE A 118 2.97 -12.40 2.14
CA ILE A 118 2.98 -13.42 1.09
C ILE A 118 3.87 -12.96 -0.09
N LEU A 119 3.73 -11.71 -0.53
CA LEU A 119 4.57 -11.14 -1.61
C LEU A 119 6.05 -11.13 -1.24
N ILE A 120 6.39 -10.72 -0.03
CA ILE A 120 7.77 -10.69 0.47
C ILE A 120 8.39 -12.09 0.45
N ILE A 121 7.66 -13.10 0.93
CA ILE A 121 8.13 -14.50 0.93
C ILE A 121 8.35 -15.01 -0.50
N ARG A 122 7.43 -14.70 -1.42
CA ARG A 122 7.54 -15.09 -2.83
C ARG A 122 8.64 -14.35 -3.56
N PHE A 123 8.79 -13.05 -3.33
CA PHE A 123 9.86 -12.24 -3.91
C PHE A 123 11.24 -12.73 -3.45
N LYS A 124 11.41 -13.04 -2.16
CA LYS A 124 12.66 -13.57 -1.62
C LYS A 124 13.18 -14.80 -2.36
N ARG A 125 12.28 -15.68 -2.81
CA ARG A 125 12.64 -16.92 -3.54
C ARG A 125 13.14 -16.68 -4.96
N VAL A 126 12.88 -15.50 -5.53
CA VAL A 126 13.11 -15.21 -6.94
C VAL A 126 14.06 -14.03 -7.15
N ASN A 127 13.88 -12.95 -6.36
CA ASN A 127 14.63 -11.71 -6.51
C ASN A 127 14.79 -10.99 -5.18
N PHE A 128 16.01 -10.93 -4.67
CA PHE A 128 16.30 -10.27 -3.38
C PHE A 128 16.09 -8.76 -3.41
N VAL A 129 16.28 -8.09 -4.55
CA VAL A 129 16.02 -6.64 -4.67
C VAL A 129 14.52 -6.37 -4.45
N SER A 130 13.66 -7.15 -5.11
CA SER A 130 12.20 -7.06 -4.92
C SER A 130 11.80 -7.31 -3.46
N TYR A 131 12.43 -8.30 -2.81
CA TYR A 131 12.22 -8.60 -1.40
C TYR A 131 12.54 -7.39 -0.51
N TYR A 132 13.74 -6.82 -0.63
CA TYR A 132 14.16 -5.69 0.23
C TYR A 132 13.32 -4.43 0.00
N LEU A 133 12.91 -4.17 -1.24
CA LEU A 133 12.06 -3.01 -1.57
C LEU A 133 10.67 -3.06 -0.93
N MET A 134 10.17 -4.25 -0.57
CA MET A 134 8.86 -4.40 0.09
C MET A 134 8.94 -4.32 1.63
N ILE A 135 10.11 -4.42 2.24
CA ILE A 135 10.25 -4.37 3.71
C ILE A 135 9.79 -3.03 4.30
N PRO A 136 10.24 -1.85 3.80
CA PRO A 136 9.78 -0.56 4.34
C PRO A 136 8.26 -0.40 4.23
N TYR A 137 7.64 -0.92 3.16
CA TYR A 137 6.20 -0.90 2.98
C TYR A 137 5.48 -1.74 4.05
N LEU A 138 5.98 -2.95 4.35
CA LEU A 138 5.44 -3.77 5.44
C LEU A 138 5.50 -3.03 6.78
N LEU A 139 6.66 -2.45 7.11
CA LEU A 139 6.85 -1.72 8.37
C LEU A 139 5.90 -0.53 8.49
N TRP A 140 5.70 0.21 7.39
CA TRP A 140 4.76 1.32 7.35
C TRP A 140 3.30 0.87 7.52
N CYS A 141 2.91 -0.24 6.88
CA CYS A 141 1.56 -0.79 7.03
C CYS A 141 1.31 -1.31 8.47
N CYS A 142 2.31 -1.90 9.12
CA CYS A 142 2.20 -2.28 10.54
C CYS A 142 2.03 -1.05 11.45
N TYR A 143 2.74 0.04 11.17
CA TYR A 143 2.55 1.30 11.87
C TYR A 143 1.18 1.91 11.61
N ALA A 144 0.70 1.89 10.36
CA ALA A 144 -0.65 2.34 10.02
C ALA A 144 -1.73 1.50 10.71
N LEU A 145 -1.51 0.18 10.85
CA LEU A 145 -2.40 -0.71 11.61
C LEU A 145 -2.47 -0.28 13.09
N PHE A 146 -1.33 0.00 13.70
CA PHE A 146 -1.27 0.50 15.07
C PHE A 146 -2.03 1.83 15.22
N LEU A 147 -1.85 2.78 14.30
CA LEU A 147 -2.58 4.06 14.33
C LEU A 147 -4.09 3.87 14.14
N ASN A 148 -4.50 3.05 13.17
CA ASN A 148 -5.91 2.76 12.90
C ASN A 148 -6.57 2.06 14.11
N PHE A 149 -5.85 1.14 14.77
CA PHE A 149 -6.33 0.48 15.99
C PHE A 149 -6.52 1.46 17.15
N ASN A 150 -5.57 2.40 17.35
CA ASN A 150 -5.75 3.45 18.36
C ASN A 150 -6.98 4.33 18.06
N LEU A 151 -7.18 4.72 16.79
CA LEU A 151 -8.36 5.47 16.40
C LEU A 151 -9.66 4.67 16.68
N PHE A 152 -9.66 3.36 16.44
CA PHE A 152 -10.82 2.51 16.72
C PHE A 152 -11.16 2.41 18.20
N ILE A 153 -10.16 2.41 19.08
CA ILE A 153 -10.41 2.34 20.55
C ILE A 153 -10.84 3.68 21.12
N LEU A 154 -10.36 4.79 20.54
CA LEU A 154 -10.58 6.13 21.10
C LEU A 154 -11.86 6.79 20.59
N ASN A 155 -12.50 6.26 19.52
CA ASN A 155 -13.71 6.82 18.90
C ASN A 155 -14.80 5.76 18.74
#